data_8deed06e47e07613ae140d976ef30bec
#
_entry.id   8deed06e47e07613ae140d976ef30bec
#
_cell.length_a   1.000
_cell.length_b   1.000
_cell.length_c   1.000
_cell.angle_alpha   90.00
_cell.angle_beta   90.00
_cell.angle_gamma   90.00
#
_symmetry.space_group_name_H-M   'P 1'
#
loop_
_entity.id
_entity.type
_entity.pdbx_description
1 polymer ?
#
loop_
_entity_poly.entity_id
_entity_poly.type
_entity_poly.pdbx_seq_one_letter_code
_entity_poly.pdbx_strand_id
1 'polypeptide(L)'
;MMETIAKTGVATANDEWAVILAGGDGTRLKSLTRQISGDERPKQFCSVMGGATLLEETQRRAALELARERTLYVVNRAHEKFYAPILAGEPSSNLVIQPCNRGTAPAILYSLLGIAAVDSDALVAFLPSDHYISDIAKFMAHIRAALDAVHRRPDLVILLGLEPESPEVEYGWIEFTDRIPGSRRLFRVRRFWEKPNQRLAQVLMLRGCLWNSFVMVSSVKALLETIASALPDLYRSFSSIQPFCATDAERIAVERLYAQLDEVNFSHQVLALQPQRLAVLRVSGVRWNDLGEPKRVLASLNMAGIRPPWAEAVLPQVA
;
A
#
# COMPACT_ATOMS: atom_id res chain seq x y z
N MET A 1 10.03 -46.65 -15.58
CA MET A 1 8.80 -45.98 -15.10
C MET A 1 9.18 -45.24 -13.81
N MET A 2 9.61 -43.99 -13.91
CA MET A 2 9.93 -43.13 -12.76
C MET A 2 8.76 -42.18 -12.58
N GLU A 3 7.99 -42.39 -11.51
CA GLU A 3 6.93 -41.47 -11.11
C GLU A 3 7.55 -40.16 -10.61
N THR A 4 7.24 -39.11 -11.30
CA THR A 4 7.54 -37.73 -10.87
C THR A 4 6.54 -37.38 -9.77
N ILE A 5 6.99 -37.45 -8.52
CA ILE A 5 6.22 -36.95 -7.36
C ILE A 5 6.16 -35.44 -7.48
N ALA A 6 4.98 -34.92 -7.83
CA ALA A 6 4.67 -33.50 -7.73
C ALA A 6 4.82 -33.08 -6.25
N LYS A 7 5.79 -32.23 -5.98
CA LYS A 7 5.88 -31.53 -4.69
C LYS A 7 4.65 -30.64 -4.54
N THR A 8 3.65 -31.12 -3.81
CA THR A 8 2.62 -30.27 -3.21
C THR A 8 3.31 -29.44 -2.13
N GLY A 9 3.77 -28.25 -2.50
CA GLY A 9 4.34 -27.29 -1.55
C GLY A 9 3.22 -26.84 -0.60
N VAL A 10 3.31 -27.28 0.65
CA VAL A 10 2.66 -26.61 1.76
C VAL A 10 3.34 -25.25 1.84
N ALA A 11 2.59 -24.16 1.57
CA ALA A 11 3.07 -22.80 1.73
C ALA A 11 3.61 -22.64 3.15
N THR A 12 4.91 -22.44 3.28
CA THR A 12 5.52 -22.13 4.55
C THR A 12 5.36 -20.61 4.74
N ALA A 13 4.92 -20.15 5.91
CA ALA A 13 4.79 -18.73 6.28
C ALA A 13 6.11 -17.94 6.13
N ASN A 14 7.12 -18.54 5.54
CA ASN A 14 8.48 -18.02 5.44
C ASN A 14 8.79 -17.26 4.14
N ASP A 15 7.88 -17.20 3.17
CA ASP A 15 8.06 -16.55 1.87
C ASP A 15 7.16 -15.31 1.67
N GLU A 16 6.41 -14.90 2.70
CA GLU A 16 5.46 -13.78 2.64
C GLU A 16 6.03 -12.53 3.32
N TRP A 17 6.00 -11.40 2.60
CA TRP A 17 6.49 -10.10 3.06
C TRP A 17 5.37 -9.08 3.18
N ALA A 18 5.47 -8.22 4.19
CA ALA A 18 4.73 -6.97 4.26
C ALA A 18 5.61 -5.80 3.80
N VAL A 19 5.05 -4.86 3.05
CA VAL A 19 5.68 -3.57 2.76
C VAL A 19 4.73 -2.46 3.20
N ILE A 20 5.09 -1.77 4.29
CA ILE A 20 4.32 -0.66 4.83
C ILE A 20 4.82 0.64 4.20
N LEU A 21 3.95 1.29 3.40
CA LEU A 21 4.27 2.53 2.71
C LEU A 21 4.02 3.73 3.63
N ALA A 22 5.08 4.36 4.12
CA ALA A 22 5.06 5.47 5.06
C ALA A 22 5.87 6.69 4.58
N GLY A 23 6.18 6.79 3.28
CA GLY A 23 7.02 7.84 2.69
C GLY A 23 6.27 9.10 2.25
N GLY A 24 4.94 9.13 2.31
CA GLY A 24 4.12 10.25 1.84
C GLY A 24 4.25 11.51 2.72
N ASP A 25 4.17 12.70 2.09
CA ASP A 25 4.35 14.01 2.78
C ASP A 25 3.11 14.49 3.52
N GLY A 26 1.94 13.90 3.29
CA GLY A 26 0.69 14.18 4.00
C GLY A 26 0.21 15.64 3.93
N THR A 27 0.53 16.35 2.85
CA THR A 27 0.38 17.81 2.71
C THR A 27 -1.02 18.34 2.97
N ARG A 28 -2.06 17.59 2.56
CA ARG A 28 -3.47 17.97 2.73
C ARG A 28 -3.94 18.03 4.19
N LEU A 29 -3.27 17.33 5.09
CA LEU A 29 -3.64 17.27 6.52
C LEU A 29 -2.68 18.02 7.44
N LYS A 30 -1.70 18.78 6.93
CA LYS A 30 -0.71 19.49 7.76
C LYS A 30 -1.34 20.43 8.79
N SER A 31 -2.40 21.14 8.43
CA SER A 31 -3.12 22.00 9.39
C SER A 31 -3.71 21.21 10.55
N LEU A 32 -4.31 20.05 10.26
CA LEU A 32 -4.88 19.16 11.26
C LEU A 32 -3.80 18.50 12.12
N THR A 33 -2.75 17.98 11.50
CA THR A 33 -1.64 17.34 12.25
C THR A 33 -0.91 18.33 13.15
N ARG A 34 -0.78 19.60 12.74
CA ARG A 34 -0.25 20.68 13.59
C ARG A 34 -1.14 20.91 14.82
N GLN A 35 -2.46 20.90 14.67
CA GLN A 35 -3.39 21.03 15.81
C GLN A 35 -3.33 19.83 16.75
N ILE A 36 -3.15 18.61 16.22
CA ILE A 36 -3.07 17.38 17.02
C ILE A 36 -1.73 17.26 17.75
N SER A 37 -0.62 17.53 17.06
CA SER A 37 0.74 17.17 17.52
C SER A 37 1.66 18.35 17.76
N GLY A 38 1.22 19.59 17.47
CA GLY A 38 2.03 20.81 17.61
C GLY A 38 3.04 21.03 16.48
N ASP A 39 3.11 20.13 15.49
CA ASP A 39 4.02 20.21 14.34
C ASP A 39 3.36 19.73 13.03
N GLU A 40 4.02 19.94 11.89
CA GLU A 40 3.50 19.56 10.56
C GLU A 40 3.93 18.14 10.14
N ARG A 41 3.93 17.21 11.10
CA ARG A 41 4.25 15.81 10.76
C ARG A 41 3.26 15.23 9.75
N PRO A 42 3.71 14.35 8.84
CA PRO A 42 2.80 13.59 8.00
C PRO A 42 1.82 12.75 8.82
N LYS A 43 0.60 12.58 8.31
CA LYS A 43 -0.51 11.95 9.05
C LYS A 43 -0.19 10.55 9.58
N GLN A 44 0.63 9.76 8.87
CA GLN A 44 1.02 8.42 9.31
C GLN A 44 1.79 8.40 10.63
N PHE A 45 2.44 9.52 11.00
CA PHE A 45 3.16 9.67 12.27
C PHE A 45 2.36 10.44 13.32
N CYS A 46 1.06 10.61 13.10
CA CYS A 46 0.16 11.36 13.97
C CYS A 46 -0.92 10.42 14.53
N SER A 47 -1.31 10.64 15.81
CA SER A 47 -2.38 9.90 16.48
C SER A 47 -3.76 10.44 16.08
N VAL A 48 -4.05 10.42 14.80
CA VAL A 48 -5.26 11.00 14.21
C VAL A 48 -6.53 10.39 14.78
N MET A 49 -6.50 9.09 15.07
CA MET A 49 -7.63 8.36 15.65
C MET A 49 -7.62 8.34 17.19
N GLY A 50 -6.72 9.11 17.85
CA GLY A 50 -6.73 9.28 19.30
C GLY A 50 -6.14 8.09 20.06
N GLY A 51 -4.91 7.73 19.79
CA GLY A 51 -4.22 6.62 20.46
C GLY A 51 -2.84 6.48 19.87
N ALA A 52 -2.54 5.35 19.27
CA ALA A 52 -1.32 5.14 18.50
C ALA A 52 -1.31 5.98 17.22
N THR A 53 -0.13 6.17 16.65
CA THR A 53 0.01 6.75 15.30
C THR A 53 -0.57 5.78 14.26
N LEU A 54 -0.96 6.29 13.09
CA LEU A 54 -1.50 5.44 12.02
C LEU A 54 -0.48 4.40 11.55
N LEU A 55 0.83 4.71 11.61
CA LEU A 55 1.89 3.76 11.32
C LEU A 55 1.92 2.62 12.34
N GLU A 56 1.87 2.91 13.65
CA GLU A 56 1.81 1.89 14.71
C GLU A 56 0.55 1.01 14.59
N GLU A 57 -0.59 1.60 14.26
CA GLU A 57 -1.81 0.83 13.98
C GLU A 57 -1.63 -0.10 12.78
N THR A 58 -0.93 0.37 11.73
CA THR A 58 -0.62 -0.47 10.56
C THR A 58 0.35 -1.58 10.88
N GLN A 59 1.38 -1.33 11.71
CA GLN A 59 2.27 -2.38 12.20
C GLN A 59 1.51 -3.46 12.96
N ARG A 60 0.64 -3.06 13.90
CA ARG A 60 -0.16 -4.01 14.70
C ARG A 60 -1.08 -4.86 13.83
N ARG A 61 -1.75 -4.27 12.84
CA ARG A 61 -2.62 -5.04 11.94
C ARG A 61 -1.83 -5.95 11.00
N ALA A 62 -0.70 -5.51 10.45
CA ALA A 62 0.14 -6.36 9.61
C ALA A 62 0.64 -7.60 10.36
N ALA A 63 1.03 -7.44 11.63
CA ALA A 63 1.51 -8.52 12.49
C ALA A 63 0.45 -9.59 12.81
N LEU A 64 -0.82 -9.40 12.46
CA LEU A 64 -1.85 -10.44 12.60
C LEU A 64 -1.70 -11.57 11.56
N GLU A 65 -1.10 -11.29 10.42
CA GLU A 65 -1.01 -12.24 9.30
C GLU A 65 0.41 -12.39 8.74
N LEU A 66 1.29 -11.42 8.96
CA LEU A 66 2.62 -11.35 8.36
C LEU A 66 3.69 -11.22 9.44
N ALA A 67 4.82 -11.89 9.25
CA ALA A 67 5.91 -11.91 10.22
C ALA A 67 6.59 -10.53 10.31
N ARG A 68 6.91 -10.10 11.54
CA ARG A 68 7.58 -8.83 11.80
C ARG A 68 8.96 -8.77 11.13
N GLU A 69 9.69 -9.87 11.13
CA GLU A 69 11.02 -9.99 10.55
C GLU A 69 11.01 -9.85 9.02
N ARG A 70 9.83 -10.01 8.41
CA ARG A 70 9.58 -9.85 6.97
C ARG A 70 8.68 -8.65 6.66
N THR A 71 8.72 -7.64 7.51
CA THR A 71 8.00 -6.38 7.30
C THR A 71 8.98 -5.27 6.96
N LEU A 72 8.90 -4.72 5.74
CA LEU A 72 9.67 -3.55 5.33
C LEU A 72 8.85 -2.27 5.56
N TYR A 73 9.56 -1.22 5.98
CA TYR A 73 9.00 0.12 6.20
C TYR A 73 9.61 1.08 5.18
N VAL A 74 8.81 1.53 4.24
CA VAL A 74 9.24 2.50 3.24
C VAL A 74 9.00 3.90 3.75
N VAL A 75 10.07 4.60 4.10
CA VAL A 75 10.05 5.92 4.71
C VAL A 75 10.83 6.93 3.88
N ASN A 76 10.64 8.23 4.18
CA ASN A 76 11.40 9.30 3.56
C ASN A 76 12.40 9.87 4.60
N ARG A 77 13.64 10.10 4.20
CA ARG A 77 14.71 10.66 5.06
C ARG A 77 14.26 11.98 5.72
N ALA A 78 13.54 12.83 5.00
CA ALA A 78 13.02 14.08 5.55
C ALA A 78 12.10 13.91 6.79
N HIS A 79 11.57 12.70 6.99
CA HIS A 79 10.67 12.38 8.09
C HIS A 79 11.34 11.60 9.24
N GLU A 80 12.67 11.49 9.25
CA GLU A 80 13.42 10.67 10.20
C GLU A 80 13.07 10.97 11.67
N LYS A 81 12.99 12.23 12.04
CA LYS A 81 12.61 12.65 13.40
C LYS A 81 11.25 12.13 13.87
N PHE A 82 10.36 11.74 12.93
CA PHE A 82 9.03 11.25 13.24
C PHE A 82 8.95 9.71 13.24
N TYR A 83 9.63 9.05 12.28
CA TYR A 83 9.57 7.60 12.22
C TYR A 83 10.61 6.91 13.11
N ALA A 84 11.77 7.52 13.37
CA ALA A 84 12.83 6.87 14.13
C ALA A 84 12.38 6.43 15.55
N PRO A 85 11.62 7.23 16.32
CA PRO A 85 11.11 6.77 17.61
C PRO A 85 10.13 5.60 17.49
N ILE A 86 9.30 5.57 16.44
CA ILE A 86 8.28 4.54 16.20
C ILE A 86 8.93 3.22 15.78
N LEU A 87 9.98 3.31 14.94
CA LEU A 87 10.65 2.17 14.32
C LEU A 87 11.96 1.79 15.06
N ALA A 88 12.22 2.35 16.25
CA ALA A 88 13.47 2.12 17.01
C ALA A 88 13.72 0.63 17.36
N GLY A 89 12.65 -0.18 17.43
CA GLY A 89 12.74 -1.63 17.69
C GLY A 89 12.83 -2.49 16.43
N GLU A 90 12.85 -1.90 15.23
CA GLU A 90 12.93 -2.63 13.97
C GLU A 90 14.39 -2.76 13.50
N PRO A 91 14.77 -3.89 12.88
CA PRO A 91 16.09 -4.02 12.27
C PRO A 91 16.30 -2.95 11.18
N SER A 92 17.50 -2.40 11.08
CA SER A 92 17.82 -1.42 10.04
C SER A 92 17.64 -1.98 8.60
N SER A 93 17.83 -3.29 8.43
CA SER A 93 17.56 -3.99 7.17
C SER A 93 16.09 -3.94 6.74
N ASN A 94 15.18 -3.68 7.67
CA ASN A 94 13.74 -3.57 7.38
C ASN A 94 13.32 -2.14 7.01
N LEU A 95 14.26 -1.18 7.01
CA LEU A 95 14.00 0.21 6.64
C LEU A 95 14.44 0.48 5.21
N VAL A 96 13.48 0.81 4.34
CA VAL A 96 13.73 1.29 2.98
C VAL A 96 13.63 2.81 3.00
N ILE A 97 14.79 3.47 3.12
CA ILE A 97 14.88 4.93 3.30
C ILE A 97 15.06 5.61 1.95
N GLN A 98 14.01 6.28 1.48
CA GLN A 98 14.07 7.10 0.27
C GLN A 98 14.77 8.43 0.58
N PRO A 99 15.71 8.91 -0.26
CA PRO A 99 16.36 10.21 -0.09
C PRO A 99 15.38 11.39 -0.13
N CYS A 100 14.38 11.29 -1.00
CA CYS A 100 13.29 12.24 -1.18
C CYS A 100 12.05 11.55 -1.76
N ASN A 101 10.91 12.23 -1.74
CA ASN A 101 9.70 11.72 -2.38
C ASN A 101 9.79 11.88 -3.90
N ARG A 102 9.64 10.78 -4.62
CA ARG A 102 9.55 10.71 -6.09
C ARG A 102 8.30 9.95 -6.53
N GLY A 103 7.25 10.00 -5.72
CA GLY A 103 6.00 9.28 -5.96
C GLY A 103 6.05 7.82 -5.50
N THR A 104 4.97 7.10 -5.78
CA THR A 104 4.76 5.75 -5.24
C THR A 104 5.47 4.66 -6.04
N ALA A 105 5.72 4.84 -7.33
CA ALA A 105 6.35 3.79 -8.14
C ALA A 105 7.83 3.55 -7.77
N PRO A 106 8.68 4.57 -7.55
CA PRO A 106 10.03 4.37 -7.04
C PRO A 106 10.08 3.69 -5.68
N ALA A 107 9.18 4.06 -4.77
CA ALA A 107 9.08 3.47 -3.44
C ALA A 107 8.79 1.97 -3.49
N ILE A 108 7.80 1.57 -4.30
CA ILE A 108 7.41 0.18 -4.51
C ILE A 108 8.53 -0.60 -5.19
N LEU A 109 9.10 -0.06 -6.26
CA LEU A 109 10.17 -0.74 -7.01
C LEU A 109 11.42 -0.97 -6.15
N TYR A 110 11.84 0.03 -5.37
CA TYR A 110 13.00 -0.10 -4.49
C TYR A 110 12.79 -1.21 -3.44
N SER A 111 11.61 -1.25 -2.81
CA SER A 111 11.28 -2.32 -1.85
C SER A 111 11.27 -3.70 -2.49
N LEU A 112 10.70 -3.82 -3.71
CA LEU A 112 10.64 -5.10 -4.42
C LEU A 112 12.02 -5.63 -4.79
N LEU A 113 12.93 -4.77 -5.22
CA LEU A 113 14.31 -5.19 -5.55
C LEU A 113 15.06 -5.63 -4.30
N GLY A 114 14.83 -4.99 -3.15
CA GLY A 114 15.36 -5.43 -1.86
C GLY A 114 14.86 -6.82 -1.48
N ILE A 115 13.56 -7.08 -1.60
CA ILE A 115 12.99 -8.42 -1.33
C ILE A 115 13.52 -9.45 -2.33
N ALA A 116 13.53 -9.12 -3.63
CA ALA A 116 14.00 -10.02 -4.69
C ALA A 116 15.46 -10.47 -4.52
N ALA A 117 16.29 -9.61 -3.91
CA ALA A 117 17.69 -9.95 -3.60
C ALA A 117 17.81 -11.02 -2.49
N VAL A 118 16.81 -11.12 -1.62
CA VAL A 118 16.75 -12.13 -0.53
C VAL A 118 15.97 -13.36 -0.98
N ASP A 119 14.83 -13.15 -1.65
CA ASP A 119 13.90 -14.19 -2.06
C ASP A 119 13.13 -13.73 -3.32
N SER A 120 13.53 -14.23 -4.47
CA SER A 120 12.94 -13.86 -5.77
C SER A 120 11.53 -14.42 -5.98
N ASP A 121 11.16 -15.47 -5.27
CA ASP A 121 9.85 -16.12 -5.38
C ASP A 121 8.88 -15.69 -4.28
N ALA A 122 9.30 -14.76 -3.42
CA ALA A 122 8.51 -14.23 -2.32
C ALA A 122 7.15 -13.63 -2.77
N LEU A 123 6.17 -13.74 -1.90
CA LEU A 123 4.93 -13.00 -1.99
C LEU A 123 5.02 -11.71 -1.18
N VAL A 124 4.33 -10.68 -1.62
CA VAL A 124 4.35 -9.38 -0.97
C VAL A 124 2.96 -8.78 -0.84
N ALA A 125 2.64 -8.26 0.35
CA ALA A 125 1.48 -7.43 0.61
C ALA A 125 1.93 -5.97 0.85
N PHE A 126 1.48 -5.04 0.00
CA PHE A 126 1.69 -3.61 0.19
C PHE A 126 0.55 -3.01 1.00
N LEU A 127 0.90 -2.30 2.06
CA LEU A 127 -0.02 -1.72 3.03
C LEU A 127 0.25 -0.22 3.18
N PRO A 128 -0.66 0.67 2.78
CA PRO A 128 -0.57 2.07 3.17
C PRO A 128 -0.62 2.23 4.69
N SER A 129 0.23 3.09 5.24
CA SER A 129 0.38 3.31 6.68
C SER A 129 -0.63 4.29 7.28
N ASP A 130 -1.51 4.86 6.48
CA ASP A 130 -2.25 6.07 6.81
C ASP A 130 -3.77 5.97 6.58
N HIS A 131 -4.30 4.74 6.53
CA HIS A 131 -5.71 4.45 6.29
C HIS A 131 -6.44 3.98 7.55
N TYR A 132 -7.71 4.39 7.67
CA TYR A 132 -8.66 3.87 8.64
C TYR A 132 -9.35 2.60 8.14
N ILE A 133 -9.53 1.63 9.03
CA ILE A 133 -10.20 0.34 8.79
C ILE A 133 -11.07 0.02 10.00
N SER A 134 -12.38 -0.19 9.78
CA SER A 134 -13.35 -0.40 10.87
C SER A 134 -13.27 -1.77 11.53
N ASP A 135 -12.90 -2.81 10.79
CA ASP A 135 -12.79 -4.20 11.26
C ASP A 135 -11.46 -4.78 10.77
N ILE A 136 -10.46 -4.65 11.62
CA ILE A 136 -9.07 -5.04 11.31
C ILE A 136 -8.96 -6.54 11.04
N ALA A 137 -9.58 -7.39 11.89
CA ALA A 137 -9.50 -8.83 11.74
C ALA A 137 -10.10 -9.31 10.42
N LYS A 138 -11.27 -8.77 10.06
CA LYS A 138 -11.92 -9.09 8.79
C LYS A 138 -11.12 -8.60 7.58
N PHE A 139 -10.52 -7.40 7.68
CA PHE A 139 -9.68 -6.86 6.62
C PHE A 139 -8.43 -7.73 6.42
N MET A 140 -7.75 -8.13 7.49
CA MET A 140 -6.58 -9.00 7.41
C MET A 140 -6.91 -10.39 6.87
N ALA A 141 -8.11 -10.93 7.18
CA ALA A 141 -8.59 -12.16 6.55
C ALA A 141 -8.78 -12.04 5.02
N HIS A 142 -9.11 -10.84 4.51
CA HIS A 142 -9.11 -10.60 3.05
C HIS A 142 -7.68 -10.56 2.49
N ILE A 143 -6.70 -10.01 3.21
CA ILE A 143 -5.28 -10.06 2.81
C ILE A 143 -4.80 -11.50 2.79
N ARG A 144 -5.10 -12.31 3.81
CA ARG A 144 -4.80 -13.76 3.82
C ARG A 144 -5.39 -14.46 2.60
N ALA A 145 -6.66 -14.22 2.29
CA ALA A 145 -7.30 -14.79 1.11
C ALA A 145 -6.64 -14.35 -0.22
N ALA A 146 -6.10 -13.13 -0.27
CA ALA A 146 -5.35 -12.67 -1.43
C ALA A 146 -3.98 -13.36 -1.55
N LEU A 147 -3.24 -13.53 -0.44
CA LEU A 147 -1.98 -14.28 -0.39
C LEU A 147 -2.21 -15.73 -0.85
N ASP A 148 -3.23 -16.41 -0.30
CA ASP A 148 -3.61 -17.77 -0.73
C ASP A 148 -3.97 -17.85 -2.21
N ALA A 149 -4.57 -16.79 -2.76
CA ALA A 149 -4.88 -16.73 -4.18
C ALA A 149 -3.62 -16.54 -5.04
N VAL A 150 -2.66 -15.71 -4.60
CA VAL A 150 -1.37 -15.51 -5.29
C VAL A 150 -0.51 -16.78 -5.24
N HIS A 151 -0.51 -17.54 -4.14
CA HIS A 151 0.15 -18.85 -4.09
C HIS A 151 -0.35 -19.78 -5.19
N ARG A 152 -1.64 -19.77 -5.50
CA ARG A 152 -2.22 -20.59 -6.59
C ARG A 152 -2.05 -19.95 -7.97
N ARG A 153 -1.93 -18.63 -8.03
CA ARG A 153 -1.85 -17.84 -9.26
C ARG A 153 -0.80 -16.73 -9.11
N PRO A 154 0.50 -17.12 -9.11
CA PRO A 154 1.61 -16.19 -8.88
C PRO A 154 1.81 -15.16 -10.02
N ASP A 155 1.07 -15.33 -11.11
CA ASP A 155 1.03 -14.42 -12.26
C ASP A 155 0.16 -13.17 -12.02
N LEU A 156 -0.65 -13.15 -10.95
CA LEU A 156 -1.61 -12.08 -10.70
C LEU A 156 -1.08 -11.02 -9.72
N VAL A 157 -1.40 -9.76 -10.01
CA VAL A 157 -1.35 -8.65 -9.06
C VAL A 157 -2.77 -8.41 -8.55
N ILE A 158 -3.03 -8.72 -7.28
CA ILE A 158 -4.36 -8.64 -6.68
C ILE A 158 -4.51 -7.32 -5.92
N LEU A 159 -5.45 -6.50 -6.34
CA LEU A 159 -5.86 -5.28 -5.64
C LEU A 159 -7.00 -5.60 -4.66
N LEU A 160 -7.01 -5.00 -3.48
CA LEU A 160 -8.15 -5.06 -2.57
C LEU A 160 -9.12 -3.92 -2.90
N GLY A 161 -10.27 -4.27 -3.45
CA GLY A 161 -11.31 -3.33 -3.86
C GLY A 161 -12.44 -3.25 -2.83
N LEU A 162 -12.82 -2.03 -2.44
CA LEU A 162 -13.87 -1.75 -1.48
C LEU A 162 -15.16 -1.28 -2.15
N GLU A 163 -16.30 -1.62 -1.56
CA GLU A 163 -17.58 -1.14 -2.04
C GLU A 163 -17.70 0.37 -1.80
N PRO A 164 -18.04 1.16 -2.85
CA PRO A 164 -18.13 2.60 -2.71
C PRO A 164 -19.36 3.02 -1.92
N GLU A 165 -19.17 3.93 -0.96
CA GLU A 165 -20.26 4.57 -0.21
C GLU A 165 -20.73 5.88 -0.87
N SER A 166 -19.91 6.47 -1.75
CA SER A 166 -20.17 7.73 -2.47
C SER A 166 -19.42 7.78 -3.79
N PRO A 167 -19.78 8.67 -4.74
CA PRO A 167 -19.05 8.87 -5.99
C PRO A 167 -17.80 9.72 -5.78
N GLU A 168 -16.80 9.16 -5.08
CA GLU A 168 -15.59 9.82 -4.64
C GLU A 168 -14.60 10.08 -5.79
N VAL A 169 -14.12 11.32 -5.92
CA VAL A 169 -13.23 11.75 -7.01
C VAL A 169 -11.75 11.67 -6.66
N GLU A 170 -11.43 11.58 -5.37
CA GLU A 170 -10.04 11.52 -4.90
C GLU A 170 -9.48 10.09 -4.85
N TYR A 171 -10.29 9.08 -5.13
CA TYR A 171 -9.89 7.67 -5.12
C TYR A 171 -9.64 7.11 -6.51
N GLY A 172 -8.82 6.07 -6.58
CA GLY A 172 -8.78 5.17 -7.71
C GLY A 172 -10.02 4.26 -7.73
N TRP A 173 -10.52 3.94 -8.92
CA TRP A 173 -11.66 3.06 -9.14
C TRP A 173 -11.28 1.86 -10.00
N ILE A 174 -11.86 0.70 -9.66
CA ILE A 174 -11.58 -0.57 -10.32
C ILE A 174 -12.86 -1.06 -10.99
N GLU A 175 -12.88 -1.02 -12.31
CA GLU A 175 -13.91 -1.67 -13.15
C GLU A 175 -13.46 -3.11 -13.40
N PHE A 176 -14.31 -4.08 -13.11
CA PHE A 176 -13.99 -5.50 -13.21
C PHE A 176 -15.02 -6.25 -14.06
N THR A 177 -14.66 -7.46 -14.49
CA THR A 177 -15.48 -8.32 -15.33
C THR A 177 -15.69 -9.69 -14.68
N ASP A 178 -15.25 -10.75 -15.37
CA ASP A 178 -15.54 -12.11 -14.98
C ASP A 178 -14.80 -12.54 -13.71
N ARG A 179 -15.45 -13.43 -12.99
CA ARG A 179 -14.86 -14.07 -11.83
C ARG A 179 -13.71 -14.97 -12.26
N ILE A 180 -12.60 -14.93 -11.53
CA ILE A 180 -11.50 -15.84 -11.75
C ILE A 180 -11.89 -17.24 -11.24
N PRO A 181 -11.75 -18.31 -12.05
CA PRO A 181 -12.08 -19.66 -11.64
C PRO A 181 -11.42 -20.06 -10.31
N GLY A 182 -12.15 -20.79 -9.48
CA GLY A 182 -11.67 -21.24 -8.18
C GLY A 182 -11.82 -20.21 -7.04
N SER A 183 -12.29 -18.99 -7.31
CA SER A 183 -12.56 -17.97 -6.28
C SER A 183 -13.96 -17.39 -6.38
N ARG A 184 -14.58 -17.13 -5.21
CA ARG A 184 -15.89 -16.45 -5.16
C ARG A 184 -15.79 -14.93 -5.15
N ARG A 185 -14.62 -14.36 -4.82
CA ARG A 185 -14.42 -12.92 -4.57
C ARG A 185 -13.33 -12.29 -5.42
N LEU A 186 -12.69 -13.06 -6.32
CA LEU A 186 -11.62 -12.59 -7.18
C LEU A 186 -12.13 -12.44 -8.62
N PHE A 187 -11.90 -11.25 -9.19
CA PHE A 187 -12.40 -10.88 -10.52
C PHE A 187 -11.26 -10.32 -11.37
N ARG A 188 -11.37 -10.43 -12.70
CA ARG A 188 -10.44 -9.78 -13.63
C ARG A 188 -10.70 -8.30 -13.67
N VAL A 189 -9.63 -7.49 -13.63
CA VAL A 189 -9.75 -6.04 -13.83
C VAL A 189 -9.91 -5.76 -15.33
N ARG A 190 -10.94 -5.00 -15.65
CA ARG A 190 -11.18 -4.49 -16.99
C ARG A 190 -10.45 -3.18 -17.22
N ARG A 191 -10.54 -2.28 -16.23
CA ARG A 191 -9.95 -0.95 -16.29
C ARG A 191 -9.73 -0.40 -14.89
N PHE A 192 -8.65 0.33 -14.75
CA PHE A 192 -8.34 1.12 -13.57
C PHE A 192 -8.51 2.60 -13.91
N TRP A 193 -9.19 3.34 -13.03
CA TRP A 193 -9.44 4.77 -13.19
C TRP A 193 -8.84 5.51 -12.02
N GLU A 194 -7.83 6.34 -12.26
CA GLU A 194 -7.24 7.17 -11.21
C GLU A 194 -7.95 8.51 -11.16
N LYS A 195 -8.52 8.85 -10.01
CA LYS A 195 -9.17 10.12 -9.69
C LYS A 195 -10.09 10.63 -10.81
N PRO A 196 -11.21 9.96 -11.08
CA PRO A 196 -12.14 10.37 -12.12
C PRO A 196 -12.83 11.69 -11.75
N ASN A 197 -13.36 12.39 -12.75
CA ASN A 197 -14.24 13.52 -12.46
C ASN A 197 -15.57 13.05 -11.85
N GLN A 198 -16.34 14.00 -11.28
CA GLN A 198 -17.59 13.71 -10.55
C GLN A 198 -18.59 12.90 -11.38
N ARG A 199 -18.79 13.26 -12.67
CA ARG A 199 -19.72 12.55 -13.56
C ARG A 199 -19.29 11.10 -13.77
N LEU A 200 -18.01 10.87 -13.99
CA LEU A 200 -17.49 9.53 -14.19
C LEU A 200 -17.54 8.71 -12.89
N ALA A 201 -17.22 9.30 -11.74
CA ALA A 201 -17.34 8.62 -10.44
C ALA A 201 -18.76 8.14 -10.16
N GLN A 202 -19.79 8.95 -10.49
CA GLN A 202 -21.19 8.54 -10.40
C GLN A 202 -21.52 7.34 -11.30
N VAL A 203 -21.05 7.37 -12.55
CA VAL A 203 -21.25 6.26 -13.50
C VAL A 203 -20.56 4.99 -13.01
N LEU A 204 -19.32 5.10 -12.50
CA LEU A 204 -18.56 3.95 -11.97
C LEU A 204 -19.25 3.33 -10.75
N MET A 205 -19.77 4.16 -9.86
CA MET A 205 -20.54 3.70 -8.70
C MET A 205 -21.81 2.95 -9.13
N LEU A 206 -22.60 3.50 -10.06
CA LEU A 206 -23.82 2.85 -10.59
C LEU A 206 -23.51 1.52 -11.31
N ARG A 207 -22.32 1.36 -11.89
CA ARG A 207 -21.86 0.11 -12.50
C ARG A 207 -21.33 -0.92 -11.51
N GLY A 208 -21.31 -0.61 -10.21
CA GLY A 208 -20.79 -1.50 -9.19
C GLY A 208 -19.27 -1.64 -9.20
N CYS A 209 -18.55 -0.65 -9.74
CA CYS A 209 -17.08 -0.58 -9.64
C CYS A 209 -16.66 -0.40 -8.18
N LEU A 210 -15.43 -0.79 -7.85
CA LEU A 210 -14.90 -0.75 -6.50
C LEU A 210 -13.91 0.41 -6.34
N TRP A 211 -13.78 0.95 -5.13
CA TRP A 211 -12.67 1.82 -4.79
C TRP A 211 -11.38 1.02 -4.64
N ASN A 212 -10.27 1.60 -5.07
CA ASN A 212 -8.95 1.06 -4.82
C ASN A 212 -8.46 1.46 -3.42
N SER A 213 -8.22 0.48 -2.55
CA SER A 213 -7.64 0.71 -1.23
C SER A 213 -6.13 1.01 -1.26
N PHE A 214 -5.49 0.89 -2.42
CA PHE A 214 -4.04 0.86 -2.57
C PHE A 214 -3.35 -0.29 -1.83
N VAL A 215 -4.11 -1.22 -1.25
CA VAL A 215 -3.57 -2.50 -0.75
C VAL A 215 -3.52 -3.47 -1.91
N MET A 216 -2.35 -4.06 -2.12
CA MET A 216 -2.13 -5.03 -3.20
C MET A 216 -1.29 -6.20 -2.72
N VAL A 217 -1.58 -7.38 -3.26
CA VAL A 217 -0.88 -8.63 -2.97
C VAL A 217 -0.44 -9.27 -4.28
N SER A 218 0.82 -9.68 -4.37
CA SER A 218 1.39 -10.27 -5.59
C SER A 218 2.60 -11.13 -5.25
N SER A 219 3.06 -11.94 -6.21
CA SER A 219 4.46 -12.37 -6.18
C SER A 219 5.37 -11.18 -6.52
N VAL A 220 6.56 -11.15 -5.95
CA VAL A 220 7.57 -10.13 -6.24
C VAL A 220 7.86 -10.10 -7.75
N LYS A 221 8.01 -11.28 -8.36
CA LYS A 221 8.26 -11.45 -9.80
C LYS A 221 7.17 -10.82 -10.67
N ALA A 222 5.90 -11.16 -10.43
CA ALA A 222 4.78 -10.64 -11.25
C ALA A 222 4.66 -9.11 -11.15
N LEU A 223 4.92 -8.54 -9.96
CA LEU A 223 4.86 -7.10 -9.78
C LEU A 223 6.05 -6.38 -10.43
N LEU A 224 7.27 -6.95 -10.33
CA LEU A 224 8.44 -6.45 -11.05
C LEU A 224 8.23 -6.48 -12.57
N GLU A 225 7.68 -7.58 -13.11
CA GLU A 225 7.34 -7.68 -14.54
C GLU A 225 6.28 -6.66 -14.95
N THR A 226 5.29 -6.42 -14.09
CA THR A 226 4.25 -5.42 -14.35
C THR A 226 4.83 -4.01 -14.41
N ILE A 227 5.74 -3.67 -13.49
CA ILE A 227 6.44 -2.38 -13.47
C ILE A 227 7.38 -2.26 -14.68
N ALA A 228 8.17 -3.30 -14.97
CA ALA A 228 9.10 -3.28 -16.11
C ALA A 228 8.37 -3.11 -17.45
N SER A 229 7.17 -3.68 -17.58
CA SER A 229 6.34 -3.51 -18.78
C SER A 229 5.74 -2.10 -18.91
N ALA A 230 5.35 -1.47 -17.80
CA ALA A 230 4.75 -0.14 -17.80
C ALA A 230 5.79 0.99 -17.82
N LEU A 231 6.90 0.80 -17.11
CA LEU A 231 7.94 1.80 -16.84
C LEU A 231 9.34 1.21 -17.06
N PRO A 232 9.70 0.83 -18.30
CA PRO A 232 10.96 0.14 -18.59
C PRO A 232 12.20 0.97 -18.23
N ASP A 233 12.15 2.30 -18.39
CA ASP A 233 13.28 3.17 -18.06
C ASP A 233 13.50 3.27 -16.55
N LEU A 234 12.41 3.43 -15.77
CA LEU A 234 12.49 3.42 -14.32
C LEU A 234 13.03 2.08 -13.81
N TYR A 235 12.53 0.97 -14.35
CA TYR A 235 12.99 -0.37 -13.99
C TYR A 235 14.49 -0.55 -14.26
N ARG A 236 14.98 -0.13 -15.43
CA ARG A 236 16.42 -0.19 -15.77
C ARG A 236 17.26 0.67 -14.83
N SER A 237 16.80 1.88 -14.52
CA SER A 237 17.50 2.79 -13.61
C SER A 237 17.68 2.18 -12.22
N PHE A 238 16.62 1.56 -11.67
CA PHE A 238 16.72 0.86 -10.40
C PHE A 238 17.54 -0.44 -10.48
N SER A 239 17.45 -1.20 -11.56
CA SER A 239 18.27 -2.39 -11.77
C SER A 239 19.77 -2.07 -11.81
N SER A 240 20.15 -0.87 -12.27
CA SER A 240 21.57 -0.46 -12.33
C SER A 240 22.20 -0.26 -10.95
N ILE A 241 21.40 -0.03 -9.89
CA ILE A 241 21.91 0.10 -8.52
C ILE A 241 21.91 -1.23 -7.74
N GLN A 242 21.30 -2.27 -8.27
CA GLN A 242 21.21 -3.59 -7.63
C GLN A 242 22.56 -4.16 -7.16
N PRO A 243 23.68 -4.02 -7.90
CA PRO A 243 24.98 -4.49 -7.45
C PRO A 243 25.52 -3.78 -6.18
N PHE A 244 24.95 -2.62 -5.85
CA PHE A 244 25.33 -1.84 -4.66
C PHE A 244 24.44 -2.12 -3.45
N CYS A 245 23.28 -2.78 -3.64
CA CYS A 245 22.35 -3.11 -2.55
C CYS A 245 23.06 -3.96 -1.48
N ALA A 246 22.74 -3.69 -0.22
CA ALA A 246 23.37 -4.31 0.96
C ALA A 246 24.91 -4.06 1.08
N THR A 247 25.44 -3.05 0.39
CA THR A 247 26.82 -2.59 0.54
C THR A 247 26.88 -1.17 1.08
N ASP A 248 28.04 -0.72 1.56
CA ASP A 248 28.26 0.66 2.03
C ASP A 248 28.01 1.70 0.90
N ALA A 249 28.10 1.29 -0.35
CA ALA A 249 27.85 2.14 -1.52
C ALA A 249 26.38 2.32 -1.86
N GLU A 250 25.46 1.53 -1.31
CA GLU A 250 24.02 1.58 -1.60
C GLU A 250 23.44 2.99 -1.41
N ARG A 251 23.72 3.60 -0.27
CA ARG A 251 23.21 4.95 0.04
C ARG A 251 23.59 5.98 -1.02
N ILE A 252 24.84 5.97 -1.47
CA ILE A 252 25.34 6.92 -2.50
C ILE A 252 24.70 6.61 -3.86
N ALA A 253 24.56 5.35 -4.24
CA ALA A 253 23.95 4.94 -5.49
C ALA A 253 22.47 5.34 -5.54
N VAL A 254 21.72 5.10 -4.46
CA VAL A 254 20.31 5.48 -4.32
C VAL A 254 20.14 7.00 -4.33
N GLU A 255 20.98 7.78 -3.64
CA GLU A 255 20.95 9.25 -3.67
C GLU A 255 21.14 9.80 -5.09
N ARG A 256 22.13 9.27 -5.83
CA ARG A 256 22.40 9.68 -7.23
C ARG A 256 21.21 9.34 -8.14
N LEU A 257 20.63 8.16 -7.97
CA LEU A 257 19.46 7.74 -8.73
C LEU A 257 18.28 8.68 -8.47
N TYR A 258 17.90 8.87 -7.19
CA TYR A 258 16.76 9.71 -6.83
C TYR A 258 16.89 11.18 -7.23
N ALA A 259 18.13 11.70 -7.31
CA ALA A 259 18.37 13.05 -7.81
C ALA A 259 17.97 13.25 -9.27
N GLN A 260 17.94 12.18 -10.07
CA GLN A 260 17.62 12.20 -11.50
C GLN A 260 16.18 11.74 -11.81
N LEU A 261 15.44 11.21 -10.82
CA LEU A 261 14.09 10.72 -11.05
C LEU A 261 13.07 11.86 -11.06
N ASP A 262 12.15 11.79 -12.00
CA ASP A 262 10.88 12.51 -11.94
C ASP A 262 9.91 11.84 -10.95
N GLU A 263 8.85 12.55 -10.61
CA GLU A 263 7.77 11.97 -9.79
C GLU A 263 6.95 10.98 -10.61
N VAL A 264 6.82 9.72 -10.12
CA VAL A 264 6.11 8.64 -10.81
C VAL A 264 5.02 8.07 -9.91
N ASN A 265 3.75 8.27 -10.32
CA ASN A 265 2.58 7.75 -9.63
C ASN A 265 2.28 6.32 -10.08
N PHE A 266 2.30 5.37 -9.16
CA PHE A 266 2.09 3.95 -9.43
C PHE A 266 0.68 3.64 -9.98
N SER A 267 -0.35 4.24 -9.40
CA SER A 267 -1.74 4.00 -9.84
C SER A 267 -1.95 4.44 -11.29
N HIS A 268 -1.46 5.64 -11.62
CA HIS A 268 -1.65 6.23 -12.94
C HIS A 268 -0.78 5.59 -14.01
N GLN A 269 0.50 5.33 -13.68
CA GLN A 269 1.52 4.96 -14.66
C GLN A 269 1.80 3.44 -14.70
N VAL A 270 1.28 2.67 -13.73
CA VAL A 270 1.41 1.21 -13.75
C VAL A 270 0.02 0.55 -13.75
N LEU A 271 -0.82 0.76 -12.72
CA LEU A 271 -2.09 0.05 -12.61
C LEU A 271 -3.04 0.39 -13.77
N ALA A 272 -3.14 1.67 -14.14
CA ALA A 272 -4.02 2.09 -15.24
C ALA A 272 -3.58 1.57 -16.62
N LEU A 273 -2.28 1.30 -16.80
CA LEU A 273 -1.71 0.86 -18.08
C LEU A 273 -1.62 -0.67 -18.22
N GLN A 274 -1.78 -1.44 -17.12
CA GLN A 274 -1.59 -2.90 -17.11
C GLN A 274 -2.82 -3.67 -16.55
N PRO A 275 -4.07 -3.28 -16.88
CA PRO A 275 -5.26 -3.92 -16.28
C PRO A 275 -5.33 -5.43 -16.54
N GLN A 276 -4.74 -5.93 -17.63
CA GLN A 276 -4.71 -7.35 -17.98
C GLN A 276 -3.89 -8.22 -17.01
N ARG A 277 -2.96 -7.62 -16.25
CA ARG A 277 -2.17 -8.28 -15.21
C ARG A 277 -2.83 -8.21 -13.84
N LEU A 278 -3.91 -7.42 -13.71
CA LEU A 278 -4.57 -7.16 -12.44
C LEU A 278 -5.77 -8.07 -12.21
N ALA A 279 -5.92 -8.43 -10.96
CA ALA A 279 -7.17 -8.96 -10.41
C ALA A 279 -7.64 -8.07 -9.26
N VAL A 280 -8.92 -8.09 -8.95
CA VAL A 280 -9.45 -7.43 -7.76
C VAL A 280 -10.12 -8.44 -6.85
N LEU A 281 -9.75 -8.41 -5.57
CA LEU A 281 -10.44 -9.12 -4.51
C LEU A 281 -11.45 -8.15 -3.87
N ARG A 282 -12.74 -8.51 -3.95
CA ARG A 282 -13.81 -7.69 -3.35
C ARG A 282 -13.80 -7.86 -1.85
N VAL A 283 -13.51 -6.76 -1.14
CA VAL A 283 -13.58 -6.65 0.31
C VAL A 283 -15.00 -6.29 0.72
N SER A 284 -15.57 -7.05 1.64
CA SER A 284 -16.94 -6.84 2.13
C SER A 284 -17.00 -6.81 3.66
N GLY A 285 -17.94 -6.05 4.20
CA GLY A 285 -18.18 -5.95 5.64
C GLY A 285 -17.07 -5.20 6.40
N VAL A 286 -16.33 -4.34 5.71
CA VAL A 286 -15.32 -3.45 6.26
C VAL A 286 -15.56 -2.06 5.70
N ARG A 287 -15.57 -1.05 6.55
CA ARG A 287 -15.50 0.35 6.14
C ARG A 287 -14.04 0.79 6.12
N TRP A 288 -13.71 1.61 5.16
CA TRP A 288 -12.37 2.07 4.90
C TRP A 288 -12.37 3.56 4.53
N ASN A 289 -11.31 4.26 4.92
CA ASN A 289 -11.11 5.64 4.53
C ASN A 289 -9.60 5.94 4.43
N ASP A 290 -9.19 6.71 3.41
CA ASP A 290 -7.80 7.12 3.22
C ASP A 290 -7.38 8.25 4.18
N LEU A 291 -8.31 8.79 4.96
CA LEU A 291 -8.08 9.96 5.84
C LEU A 291 -7.40 11.11 5.10
N GLY A 292 -7.80 11.36 3.85
CA GLY A 292 -7.14 12.32 2.95
C GLY A 292 -7.46 13.79 3.25
N GLU A 293 -8.54 14.06 3.98
CA GLU A 293 -9.05 15.40 4.29
C GLU A 293 -9.60 15.46 5.72
N PRO A 294 -9.59 16.63 6.38
CA PRO A 294 -10.13 16.79 7.74
C PRO A 294 -11.57 16.29 7.89
N LYS A 295 -12.45 16.55 6.92
CA LYS A 295 -13.84 16.07 6.92
C LYS A 295 -13.93 14.54 6.97
N ARG A 296 -13.06 13.84 6.25
CA ARG A 296 -13.01 12.35 6.24
C ARG A 296 -12.49 11.80 7.56
N VAL A 297 -11.53 12.48 8.19
CA VAL A 297 -11.06 12.14 9.53
C VAL A 297 -12.21 12.22 10.52
N LEU A 298 -12.94 13.36 10.56
CA LEU A 298 -14.07 13.55 11.45
C LEU A 298 -15.20 12.53 11.19
N ALA A 299 -15.51 12.23 9.93
CA ALA A 299 -16.48 11.21 9.59
C ALA A 299 -16.07 9.82 10.11
N SER A 300 -14.79 9.46 9.97
CA SER A 300 -14.25 8.18 10.47
C SER A 300 -14.29 8.10 11.98
N LEU A 301 -13.96 9.18 12.70
CA LEU A 301 -14.08 9.28 14.17
C LEU A 301 -15.52 9.09 14.64
N ASN A 302 -16.47 9.79 14.00
CA ASN A 302 -17.89 9.68 14.31
C ASN A 302 -18.41 8.25 14.10
N MET A 303 -18.04 7.62 12.96
CA MET A 303 -18.43 6.23 12.66
C MET A 303 -17.84 5.22 13.66
N ALA A 304 -16.61 5.48 14.12
CA ALA A 304 -15.93 4.63 15.12
C ALA A 304 -16.40 4.88 16.55
N GLY A 305 -17.19 5.94 16.81
CA GLY A 305 -17.54 6.36 18.16
C GLY A 305 -16.34 6.87 18.98
N ILE A 306 -15.29 7.30 18.30
CA ILE A 306 -14.04 7.78 18.92
C ILE A 306 -14.09 9.30 19.07
N ARG A 307 -13.76 9.79 20.25
CA ARG A 307 -13.66 11.23 20.58
C ARG A 307 -12.26 11.51 21.14
N PRO A 308 -11.25 11.74 20.27
CA PRO A 308 -9.93 12.07 20.77
C PRO A 308 -9.91 13.45 21.43
N PRO A 309 -9.02 13.69 22.41
CA PRO A 309 -8.97 14.97 23.13
C PRO A 309 -8.81 16.20 22.22
N TRP A 310 -8.10 16.03 21.11
CA TRP A 310 -7.89 17.11 20.14
C TRP A 310 -9.17 17.48 19.34
N ALA A 311 -10.14 16.57 19.22
CA ALA A 311 -11.33 16.80 18.39
C ALA A 311 -12.23 17.91 18.97
N GLU A 312 -12.28 18.07 20.29
CA GLU A 312 -13.05 19.14 20.93
C GLU A 312 -12.51 20.53 20.59
N ALA A 313 -11.19 20.66 20.40
CA ALA A 313 -10.54 21.92 20.04
C ALA A 313 -10.67 22.26 18.55
N VAL A 314 -10.88 21.26 17.68
CA VAL A 314 -10.85 21.41 16.21
C VAL A 314 -12.25 21.48 15.60
N LEU A 315 -13.24 20.78 16.18
CA LEU A 315 -14.62 20.74 15.67
C LEU A 315 -15.28 22.11 15.42
N PRO A 316 -15.09 23.14 16.26
CA PRO A 316 -15.66 24.46 16.01
C PRO A 316 -15.09 25.20 14.78
N GLN A 317 -13.94 24.76 14.25
CA GLN A 317 -13.21 25.43 13.16
C GLN A 317 -13.44 24.79 11.79
N VAL A 318 -14.06 23.62 11.74
CA VAL A 318 -14.25 22.79 10.51
C VAL A 318 -15.74 22.62 10.15
N ALA A 319 -16.66 23.16 10.98
CA ALA A 319 -18.11 23.12 10.77
C ALA A 319 -18.61 24.17 9.78
#